data_3147d900846b9bdc9026f018b52947bb
#
_entry.id   3147d900846b9bdc9026f018b52947bb
#
_cell.length_a   1.000
_cell.length_b   1.000
_cell.length_c   1.000
_cell.angle_alpha   90.00
_cell.angle_beta   90.00
_cell.angle_gamma   90.00
#
_symmetry.space_group_name_H-M   'P 1'
#
loop_
_entity.id
_entity.type
_entity.pdbx_description
1 polymer ?
#
loop_
_entity_poly.entity_id
_entity_poly.type
_entity_poly.pdbx_seq_one_letter_code
_entity_poly.pdbx_strand_id
1 'polypeptide(L)'
;MSWVCGTAVTSALNPQTDFRRPDAVSYTFLNQPQQAAYFRAFAGDSLGRKEFADIAEQHLRRAAESAGWPSESWHDAPVFIGSSSYSISEYENRHFAGNRAVEEHNLLYLAEDLRRRSGNRQIFSFATACTSSAHALIQADNCLRSGVERAFVLGIENLNRLTLLHFHSLGLLAEQYRPFGGNGLILGEGVAALALSSAAPESSSGRLKLIGHAANTGNDLI
;
A
#
# COMPACT_ATOMS: atom_id res chain seq x y z
N MET A 1 19.14 -5.05 13.43
CA MET A 1 17.93 -4.47 14.09
C MET A 1 17.62 -3.19 13.38
N SER A 2 16.35 -2.99 13.04
CA SER A 2 15.95 -1.83 12.26
C SER A 2 15.04 -0.89 13.07
N TRP A 3 15.14 0.39 12.79
CA TRP A 3 14.37 1.45 13.43
C TRP A 3 13.48 2.14 12.42
N VAL A 4 12.26 2.45 12.82
CA VAL A 4 11.38 3.36 12.07
C VAL A 4 11.76 4.78 12.49
N CYS A 5 12.30 5.54 11.55
CA CYS A 5 12.77 6.90 11.77
C CYS A 5 11.74 7.95 11.34
N GLY A 6 10.96 7.65 10.32
CA GLY A 6 9.93 8.56 9.81
C GLY A 6 8.78 7.81 9.16
N THR A 7 7.62 8.47 9.11
CA THR A 7 6.40 7.90 8.55
C THR A 7 5.60 8.94 7.78
N ALA A 8 4.89 8.50 6.76
CA ALA A 8 3.86 9.28 6.09
C ALA A 8 2.66 8.37 5.79
N VAL A 9 1.46 8.77 6.19
CA VAL A 9 0.25 7.96 6.05
C VAL A 9 -0.89 8.81 5.51
N THR A 10 -1.64 8.26 4.56
CA THR A 10 -2.96 8.74 4.16
C THR A 10 -3.92 7.55 4.17
N SER A 11 -5.02 7.70 4.90
CA SER A 11 -6.08 6.71 5.00
C SER A 11 -7.43 7.41 5.15
N ALA A 12 -8.52 6.68 5.00
CA ALA A 12 -9.86 7.20 5.27
C ALA A 12 -10.09 7.57 6.75
N LEU A 13 -9.27 7.02 7.66
CA LEU A 13 -9.35 7.31 9.09
C LEU A 13 -8.57 8.58 9.41
N ASN A 14 -9.26 9.60 9.89
CA ASN A 14 -8.60 10.74 10.52
C ASN A 14 -8.39 10.39 12.01
N PRO A 15 -7.15 10.30 12.50
CA PRO A 15 -6.87 9.94 13.89
C PRO A 15 -7.39 10.98 14.91
N GLN A 16 -7.82 12.16 14.45
CA GLN A 16 -8.32 13.24 15.30
C GLN A 16 -9.85 13.35 15.34
N THR A 17 -10.55 12.60 14.50
CA THR A 17 -12.02 12.58 14.46
C THR A 17 -12.51 11.15 14.53
N ASP A 18 -13.68 10.96 15.14
CA ASP A 18 -14.37 9.68 15.25
C ASP A 18 -14.35 8.89 13.93
N PHE A 19 -14.39 7.55 14.05
CA PHE A 19 -14.40 6.62 12.93
C PHE A 19 -15.33 7.11 11.82
N ARG A 20 -14.73 7.54 10.71
CA ARG A 20 -15.47 7.99 9.55
C ARG A 20 -16.40 6.88 9.09
N ARG A 21 -17.63 7.22 8.78
CA ARG A 21 -18.54 6.25 8.16
C ARG A 21 -17.98 5.86 6.81
N PRO A 22 -18.01 4.59 6.43
CA PRO A 22 -17.61 4.18 5.10
C PRO A 22 -18.50 4.84 4.04
N ASP A 23 -17.92 5.13 2.89
CA ASP A 23 -18.65 5.59 1.72
C ASP A 23 -19.37 4.40 1.06
N ALA A 24 -20.42 4.66 0.28
CA ALA A 24 -21.05 3.64 -0.56
C ALA A 24 -20.36 3.61 -1.93
N VAL A 25 -19.83 2.47 -2.32
CA VAL A 25 -19.22 2.25 -3.64
C VAL A 25 -20.11 1.36 -4.48
N SER A 26 -20.48 1.83 -5.68
CA SER A 26 -21.30 1.07 -6.64
C SER A 26 -20.42 0.20 -7.54
N TYR A 27 -20.85 -1.02 -7.78
CA TYR A 27 -20.24 -1.97 -8.71
C TYR A 27 -21.28 -2.89 -9.31
N THR A 28 -20.91 -3.70 -10.30
CA THR A 28 -21.81 -4.68 -10.93
C THR A 28 -21.36 -6.09 -10.61
N PHE A 29 -22.26 -6.93 -10.13
CA PHE A 29 -22.03 -8.36 -9.89
C PHE A 29 -23.12 -9.17 -10.60
N LEU A 30 -22.71 -10.10 -11.46
CA LEU A 30 -23.63 -10.91 -12.30
C LEU A 30 -24.69 -10.07 -13.01
N ASN A 31 -24.29 -8.96 -13.63
CA ASN A 31 -25.15 -7.99 -14.30
C ASN A 31 -26.18 -7.28 -13.40
N GLN A 32 -26.03 -7.36 -12.09
CA GLN A 32 -26.87 -6.65 -11.14
C GLN A 32 -26.07 -5.52 -10.48
N PRO A 33 -26.63 -4.31 -10.35
CA PRO A 33 -26.00 -3.23 -9.61
C PRO A 33 -25.98 -3.57 -8.12
N GLN A 34 -24.82 -3.37 -7.50
CA GLN A 34 -24.55 -3.61 -6.10
C GLN A 34 -23.92 -2.38 -5.46
N GLN A 35 -23.97 -2.32 -4.15
CA GLN A 35 -23.25 -1.34 -3.34
C GLN A 35 -22.52 -2.05 -2.22
N ALA A 36 -21.32 -1.56 -1.89
CA ALA A 36 -20.57 -1.98 -0.73
C ALA A 36 -20.12 -0.78 0.09
N ALA A 37 -20.03 -0.97 1.39
CA ALA A 37 -19.34 -0.05 2.28
C ALA A 37 -17.83 -0.09 1.97
N TYR A 38 -17.18 1.08 1.89
CA TYR A 38 -15.77 1.19 1.53
C TYR A 38 -15.11 2.40 2.18
N PHE A 39 -13.89 2.27 2.68
CA PHE A 39 -13.15 3.39 3.25
C PHE A 39 -12.31 4.08 2.17
N ARG A 40 -12.76 5.27 1.72
CA ARG A 40 -12.11 6.08 0.69
C ARG A 40 -11.05 7.00 1.30
N ALA A 41 -9.85 6.99 0.73
CA ALA A 41 -8.76 7.88 1.12
C ALA A 41 -8.34 8.84 0.00
N PHE A 42 -8.69 8.52 -1.25
CA PHE A 42 -8.33 9.31 -2.42
C PHE A 42 -9.57 9.90 -3.07
N ALA A 43 -9.40 11.02 -3.77
CA ALA A 43 -10.44 11.62 -4.58
C ALA A 43 -10.61 10.84 -5.90
N GLY A 44 -11.86 10.78 -6.41
CA GLY A 44 -12.17 10.08 -7.66
C GLY A 44 -12.45 8.58 -7.49
N ASP A 45 -13.04 7.95 -8.50
CA ASP A 45 -13.47 6.55 -8.45
C ASP A 45 -12.35 5.56 -8.78
N SER A 46 -11.22 6.06 -9.26
CA SER A 46 -10.02 5.28 -9.52
C SER A 46 -8.81 6.19 -9.69
N LEU A 47 -7.65 5.69 -9.33
CA LEU A 47 -6.38 6.37 -9.57
C LEU A 47 -5.81 5.93 -10.93
N GLY A 48 -5.48 6.90 -11.77
CA GLY A 48 -4.67 6.67 -12.96
C GLY A 48 -3.21 6.37 -12.58
N ARG A 49 -2.46 5.80 -13.53
CA ARG A 49 -1.05 5.42 -13.33
C ARG A 49 -0.19 6.59 -12.82
N LYS A 50 -0.37 7.79 -13.41
CA LYS A 50 0.39 8.98 -13.00
C LYS A 50 0.07 9.39 -11.56
N GLU A 51 -1.21 9.47 -11.22
CA GLU A 51 -1.67 9.85 -9.88
C GLU A 51 -1.18 8.87 -8.80
N PHE A 52 -1.20 7.57 -9.13
CA PHE A 52 -0.71 6.52 -8.24
C PHE A 52 0.79 6.69 -7.95
N ALA A 53 1.58 7.01 -8.98
CA ALA A 53 3.00 7.30 -8.82
C ALA A 53 3.26 8.64 -8.10
N ASP A 54 2.43 9.67 -8.33
CA ASP A 54 2.53 10.96 -7.63
C ASP A 54 2.29 10.80 -6.12
N ILE A 55 1.26 10.03 -5.74
CA ILE A 55 0.95 9.72 -4.35
C ILE A 55 2.09 8.93 -3.69
N ALA A 56 2.60 7.91 -4.36
CA ALA A 56 3.70 7.09 -3.87
C ALA A 56 4.96 7.93 -3.61
N GLU A 57 5.38 8.73 -4.59
CA GLU A 57 6.53 9.64 -4.47
C GLU A 57 6.35 10.65 -3.33
N GLN A 58 5.18 11.29 -3.24
CA GLN A 58 4.89 12.25 -2.18
C GLN A 58 5.03 11.64 -0.79
N HIS A 59 4.59 10.38 -0.61
CA HIS A 59 4.69 9.71 0.69
C HIS A 59 6.12 9.29 1.02
N LEU A 60 6.92 8.87 0.03
CA LEU A 60 8.35 8.60 0.23
C LEU A 60 9.10 9.87 0.68
N ARG A 61 8.84 11.01 0.01
CA ARG A 61 9.39 12.32 0.40
C ARG A 61 9.00 12.71 1.83
N ARG A 62 7.72 12.64 2.16
CA ARG A 62 7.22 12.96 3.51
C ARG A 62 7.78 12.03 4.58
N ALA A 63 7.96 10.74 4.30
CA ALA A 63 8.58 9.82 5.23
C ALA A 63 10.04 10.18 5.49
N ALA A 64 10.81 10.58 4.47
CA ALA A 64 12.15 11.10 4.61
C ALA A 64 12.18 12.37 5.49
N GLU A 65 11.34 13.35 5.19
CA GLU A 65 11.21 14.59 5.96
C GLU A 65 10.82 14.32 7.42
N SER A 66 9.89 13.39 7.66
CA SER A 66 9.49 12.96 9.01
C SER A 66 10.64 12.30 9.79
N ALA A 67 11.60 11.70 9.09
CA ALA A 67 12.83 11.15 9.68
C ALA A 67 13.92 12.23 9.93
N GLY A 68 13.67 13.48 9.53
CA GLY A 68 14.69 14.55 9.54
C GLY A 68 15.73 14.40 8.41
N TRP A 69 15.41 13.65 7.35
CA TRP A 69 16.29 13.45 6.20
C TRP A 69 15.87 14.36 5.04
N PRO A 70 16.77 14.66 4.08
CA PRO A 70 16.40 15.31 2.83
C PRO A 70 15.26 14.55 2.15
N SER A 71 14.30 15.27 1.55
CA SER A 71 13.11 14.65 0.92
C SER A 71 13.46 13.67 -0.20
N GLU A 72 14.60 13.86 -0.86
CA GLU A 72 15.11 13.00 -1.92
C GLU A 72 15.93 11.79 -1.43
N SER A 73 16.09 11.58 -0.13
CA SER A 73 16.91 10.48 0.43
C SER A 73 16.48 9.08 -0.06
N TRP A 74 15.23 8.93 -0.52
CA TRP A 74 14.75 7.69 -1.12
C TRP A 74 15.33 7.42 -2.54
N HIS A 75 15.98 8.41 -3.17
CA HIS A 75 16.64 8.24 -4.48
C HIS A 75 17.89 7.36 -4.38
N ASP A 76 18.55 7.38 -3.24
CA ASP A 76 19.84 6.70 -3.01
C ASP A 76 19.74 5.52 -2.04
N ALA A 77 18.52 5.17 -1.63
CA ALA A 77 18.26 4.10 -0.70
C ALA A 77 17.32 3.04 -1.31
N PRO A 78 17.43 1.75 -0.94
CA PRO A 78 16.49 0.72 -1.37
C PRO A 78 15.05 1.05 -0.97
N VAL A 79 14.12 0.89 -1.91
CA VAL A 79 12.67 1.08 -1.71
C VAL A 79 11.95 -0.24 -1.94
N PHE A 80 11.15 -0.67 -0.99
CA PHE A 80 10.39 -1.90 -1.02
C PHE A 80 8.90 -1.57 -1.05
N ILE A 81 8.21 -1.93 -2.13
CA ILE A 81 6.80 -1.60 -2.37
C ILE A 81 5.96 -2.85 -2.19
N GLY A 82 4.90 -2.76 -1.38
CA GLY A 82 3.89 -3.80 -1.23
C GLY A 82 2.51 -3.30 -1.62
N SER A 83 1.86 -4.00 -2.55
CA SER A 83 0.47 -3.76 -2.92
C SER A 83 -0.16 -5.08 -3.38
N SER A 84 -1.44 -5.27 -3.10
CA SER A 84 -2.17 -6.44 -3.60
C SER A 84 -2.69 -6.23 -5.01
N SER A 85 -2.94 -5.00 -5.39
CA SER A 85 -3.64 -4.65 -6.62
C SER A 85 -2.85 -3.80 -7.61
N TYR A 86 -1.84 -3.05 -7.15
CA TYR A 86 -1.05 -2.14 -8.00
C TYR A 86 -1.93 -1.32 -8.97
N SER A 87 -1.75 -1.49 -10.27
CA SER A 87 -2.43 -0.75 -11.33
C SER A 87 -3.75 -1.39 -11.82
N ILE A 88 -4.35 -2.31 -11.07
CA ILE A 88 -5.59 -2.99 -11.51
C ILE A 88 -6.70 -1.99 -11.81
N SER A 89 -6.87 -0.93 -11.01
CA SER A 89 -7.91 0.07 -11.24
C SER A 89 -7.74 0.81 -12.57
N GLU A 90 -6.53 1.17 -12.97
CA GLU A 90 -6.27 1.78 -14.28
C GLU A 90 -6.59 0.81 -15.41
N TYR A 91 -6.21 -0.46 -15.23
CA TYR A 91 -6.51 -1.51 -16.16
C TYR A 91 -8.02 -1.71 -16.36
N GLU A 92 -8.77 -1.77 -15.27
CA GLU A 92 -10.23 -1.84 -15.31
C GLU A 92 -10.83 -0.66 -16.08
N ASN A 93 -10.37 0.57 -15.83
CA ASN A 93 -10.86 1.75 -16.52
C ASN A 93 -10.61 1.70 -18.02
N ARG A 94 -9.42 1.27 -18.45
CA ARG A 94 -9.12 1.07 -19.88
C ARG A 94 -10.03 0.02 -20.50
N HIS A 95 -10.28 -1.08 -19.81
CA HIS A 95 -11.17 -2.14 -20.27
C HIS A 95 -12.59 -1.63 -20.45
N PHE A 96 -13.14 -0.91 -19.47
CA PHE A 96 -14.49 -0.34 -19.53
C PHE A 96 -14.61 0.81 -20.53
N ALA A 97 -13.54 1.52 -20.82
CA ALA A 97 -13.49 2.51 -21.89
C ALA A 97 -13.42 1.89 -23.30
N GLY A 98 -13.50 0.56 -23.43
CA GLY A 98 -13.46 -0.16 -24.71
C GLY A 98 -12.04 -0.36 -25.29
N ASN A 99 -11.02 0.05 -24.57
CA ASN A 99 -9.63 -0.20 -24.96
C ASN A 99 -9.24 -1.65 -24.59
N ARG A 100 -9.48 -2.57 -25.52
CA ARG A 100 -9.24 -4.01 -25.34
C ARG A 100 -7.76 -4.42 -25.49
N ALA A 101 -6.90 -3.54 -25.93
CA ALA A 101 -5.46 -3.78 -26.02
C ALA A 101 -4.87 -3.81 -24.60
N VAL A 102 -5.05 -4.93 -23.97
CA VAL A 102 -4.42 -5.31 -22.72
C VAL A 102 -2.99 -5.74 -23.04
N GLU A 103 -2.17 -4.82 -23.43
CA GLU A 103 -0.84 -5.20 -23.86
C GLU A 103 0.05 -5.62 -22.69
N GLU A 104 -0.13 -5.08 -21.50
CA GLU A 104 0.71 -5.47 -20.35
C GLU A 104 0.08 -5.07 -19.01
N HIS A 105 -0.50 -6.01 -18.31
CA HIS A 105 -0.68 -5.86 -16.86
C HIS A 105 0.68 -6.13 -16.21
N ASN A 106 1.40 -5.06 -15.89
CA ASN A 106 2.72 -5.18 -15.29
C ASN A 106 2.67 -4.69 -13.84
N LEU A 107 2.84 -5.61 -12.89
CA LEU A 107 2.96 -5.30 -11.45
C LEU A 107 4.13 -4.35 -11.15
N LEU A 108 5.08 -4.21 -12.08
CA LEU A 108 6.26 -3.37 -11.93
C LEU A 108 6.04 -1.91 -12.30
N TYR A 109 4.90 -1.51 -12.86
CA TYR A 109 4.67 -0.15 -13.35
C TYR A 109 4.99 0.93 -12.33
N LEU A 110 4.56 0.77 -11.08
CA LEU A 110 4.84 1.74 -10.04
C LEU A 110 6.35 1.86 -9.78
N ALA A 111 7.04 0.72 -9.66
CA ALA A 111 8.49 0.72 -9.46
C ALA A 111 9.24 1.33 -10.64
N GLU A 112 8.80 1.05 -11.88
CA GLU A 112 9.39 1.61 -13.09
C GLU A 112 9.18 3.12 -13.18
N ASP A 113 8.00 3.62 -12.81
CA ASP A 113 7.71 5.04 -12.81
C ASP A 113 8.54 5.78 -11.75
N LEU A 114 8.66 5.22 -10.54
CA LEU A 114 9.51 5.77 -9.49
C LEU A 114 11.01 5.72 -9.88
N ARG A 115 11.48 4.64 -10.52
CA ARG A 115 12.86 4.55 -11.04
C ARG A 115 13.15 5.62 -12.08
N ARG A 116 12.21 5.87 -12.99
CA ARG A 116 12.36 6.91 -14.01
C ARG A 116 12.41 8.32 -13.44
N ARG A 117 11.65 8.58 -12.38
CA ARG A 117 11.59 9.89 -11.72
C ARG A 117 12.81 10.18 -10.86
N SER A 118 13.33 9.18 -10.16
CA SER A 118 14.42 9.34 -9.19
C SER A 118 15.80 8.93 -9.72
N GLY A 119 15.86 8.09 -10.75
CA GLY A 119 17.09 7.42 -11.12
C GLY A 119 17.47 6.22 -10.22
N ASN A 120 16.73 6.00 -9.15
CA ASN A 120 16.98 4.90 -8.21
C ASN A 120 16.69 3.54 -8.84
N ARG A 121 17.70 2.69 -8.95
CA ARG A 121 17.58 1.32 -9.49
C ARG A 121 17.14 0.29 -8.42
N GLN A 122 17.23 0.63 -7.16
CA GLN A 122 16.97 -0.26 -6.04
C GLN A 122 15.50 -0.13 -5.55
N ILE A 123 14.55 -0.28 -6.46
CA ILE A 123 13.12 -0.27 -6.14
C ILE A 123 12.54 -1.63 -6.45
N PHE A 124 11.95 -2.29 -5.45
CA PHE A 124 11.48 -3.67 -5.50
C PHE A 124 9.98 -3.72 -5.21
N SER A 125 9.24 -4.54 -5.97
CA SER A 125 7.78 -4.71 -5.81
C SER A 125 7.45 -6.11 -5.28
N PHE A 126 6.50 -6.17 -4.34
CA PHE A 126 5.99 -7.40 -3.74
C PHE A 126 4.48 -7.47 -3.92
N ALA A 127 4.00 -8.58 -4.46
CA ALA A 127 2.59 -8.87 -4.67
C ALA A 127 2.28 -10.26 -4.10
N THR A 128 2.03 -10.31 -2.80
CA THR A 128 1.69 -11.52 -2.04
C THR A 128 0.33 -11.37 -1.36
N ALA A 129 -0.64 -10.81 -2.09
CA ALA A 129 -1.99 -10.50 -1.63
C ALA A 129 -1.95 -9.60 -0.36
N CYS A 130 -2.76 -9.89 0.65
CA CYS A 130 -2.86 -9.10 1.89
C CYS A 130 -1.53 -8.98 2.68
N THR A 131 -0.53 -9.81 2.39
CA THR A 131 0.77 -9.79 3.05
C THR A 131 1.83 -8.98 2.30
N SER A 132 1.51 -8.34 1.19
CA SER A 132 2.46 -7.64 0.32
C SER A 132 3.30 -6.60 1.07
N SER A 133 2.66 -5.73 1.86
CA SER A 133 3.36 -4.70 2.65
C SER A 133 4.19 -5.29 3.78
N ALA A 134 3.74 -6.40 4.39
CA ALA A 134 4.52 -7.11 5.41
C ALA A 134 5.78 -7.73 4.80
N HIS A 135 5.69 -8.34 3.61
CA HIS A 135 6.85 -8.85 2.88
C HIS A 135 7.82 -7.73 2.49
N ALA A 136 7.32 -6.59 2.02
CA ALA A 136 8.16 -5.42 1.73
C ALA A 136 8.94 -4.97 2.98
N LEU A 137 8.28 -4.93 4.16
CA LEU A 137 8.91 -4.58 5.43
C LEU A 137 9.97 -5.62 5.86
N ILE A 138 9.68 -6.92 5.72
CA ILE A 138 10.63 -8.00 6.00
C ILE A 138 11.88 -7.86 5.15
N GLN A 139 11.73 -7.59 3.84
CA GLN A 139 12.88 -7.45 2.95
C GLN A 139 13.70 -6.19 3.26
N ALA A 140 13.05 -5.09 3.64
CA ALA A 140 13.73 -3.89 4.11
C ALA A 140 14.53 -4.16 5.39
N ASP A 141 13.98 -4.87 6.38
CA ASP A 141 14.70 -5.28 7.60
C ASP A 141 15.91 -6.18 7.28
N ASN A 142 15.74 -7.17 6.40
CA ASN A 142 16.84 -8.03 5.95
C ASN A 142 17.96 -7.22 5.27
N CYS A 143 17.58 -6.26 4.42
CA CYS A 143 18.52 -5.36 3.74
C CYS A 143 19.32 -4.52 4.73
N LEU A 144 18.66 -3.92 5.73
CA LEU A 144 19.34 -3.17 6.80
C LEU A 144 20.26 -4.05 7.66
N ARG A 145 19.84 -5.28 7.96
CA ARG A 145 20.67 -6.27 8.68
C ARG A 145 21.90 -6.71 7.88
N SER A 146 21.87 -6.64 6.56
CA SER A 146 23.00 -6.94 5.70
C SER A 146 24.01 -5.80 5.54
N GLY A 147 23.81 -4.66 6.24
CA GLY A 147 24.75 -3.56 6.29
C GLY A 147 24.33 -2.29 5.52
N VAL A 148 23.15 -2.28 4.93
CA VAL A 148 22.59 -1.05 4.34
C VAL A 148 22.17 -0.12 5.49
N GLU A 149 22.43 1.18 5.36
CA GLU A 149 22.17 2.14 6.43
C GLU A 149 20.71 2.58 6.48
N ARG A 150 20.07 2.76 5.32
CA ARG A 150 18.72 3.31 5.17
C ARG A 150 17.92 2.52 4.14
N ALA A 151 16.64 2.39 4.37
CA ALA A 151 15.70 1.80 3.41
C ALA A 151 14.33 2.46 3.55
N PHE A 152 13.52 2.36 2.50
CA PHE A 152 12.13 2.81 2.52
C PHE A 152 11.17 1.66 2.26
N VAL A 153 10.02 1.69 2.91
CA VAL A 153 8.91 0.78 2.63
C VAL A 153 7.70 1.60 2.24
N LEU A 154 6.99 1.17 1.22
CA LEU A 154 5.74 1.77 0.76
C LEU A 154 4.68 0.68 0.66
N GLY A 155 3.61 0.82 1.44
CA GLY A 155 2.38 0.05 1.27
C GLY A 155 1.32 0.95 0.63
N ILE A 156 0.68 0.50 -0.44
CA ILE A 156 -0.33 1.32 -1.14
C ILE A 156 -1.42 0.42 -1.73
N GLU A 157 -2.67 0.79 -1.44
CA GLU A 157 -3.86 0.15 -1.99
C GLU A 157 -4.87 1.21 -2.43
N ASN A 158 -5.52 0.96 -3.56
CA ASN A 158 -6.59 1.80 -4.08
C ASN A 158 -7.82 0.97 -4.45
N LEU A 159 -8.96 1.65 -4.58
CA LEU A 159 -10.21 1.02 -4.99
C LEU A 159 -10.04 0.36 -6.36
N ASN A 160 -10.42 -0.91 -6.45
CA ASN A 160 -10.60 -1.63 -7.70
C ASN A 160 -11.80 -2.59 -7.60
N ARG A 161 -12.48 -2.78 -8.72
CA ARG A 161 -13.70 -3.59 -8.79
C ARG A 161 -13.43 -5.07 -8.63
N LEU A 162 -12.30 -5.55 -9.14
CA LEU A 162 -11.92 -6.96 -9.07
C LEU A 162 -11.82 -7.44 -7.62
N THR A 163 -11.18 -6.66 -6.75
CA THR A 163 -11.11 -6.98 -5.32
C THR A 163 -12.50 -6.97 -4.68
N LEU A 164 -13.34 -5.98 -4.97
CA LEU A 164 -14.72 -5.94 -4.47
C LEU A 164 -15.52 -7.18 -4.91
N LEU A 165 -15.42 -7.57 -6.18
CA LEU A 165 -16.09 -8.76 -6.72
C LEU A 165 -15.62 -10.05 -6.06
N HIS A 166 -14.32 -10.20 -5.81
CA HIS A 166 -13.77 -11.36 -5.11
C HIS A 166 -14.31 -11.47 -3.68
N PHE A 167 -14.26 -10.37 -2.91
CA PHE A 167 -14.78 -10.38 -1.53
C PHE A 167 -16.29 -10.56 -1.48
N HIS A 168 -17.04 -10.00 -2.43
CA HIS A 168 -18.47 -10.23 -2.58
C HIS A 168 -18.77 -11.72 -2.82
N SER A 169 -18.10 -12.34 -3.80
CA SER A 169 -18.34 -13.73 -4.16
C SER A 169 -18.01 -14.71 -3.02
N LEU A 170 -17.13 -14.34 -2.12
CA LEU A 170 -16.80 -15.10 -0.92
C LEU A 170 -17.72 -14.81 0.27
N GLY A 171 -18.68 -13.85 0.13
CA GLY A 171 -19.56 -13.45 1.22
C GLY A 171 -18.84 -12.76 2.38
N LEU A 172 -17.72 -12.09 2.11
CA LEU A 172 -16.86 -11.50 3.14
C LEU A 172 -17.04 -9.98 3.31
N LEU A 173 -17.91 -9.32 2.52
CA LEU A 173 -18.17 -7.89 2.68
C LEU A 173 -19.16 -7.64 3.81
N ALA A 174 -18.85 -6.69 4.69
CA ALA A 174 -19.71 -6.24 5.78
C ALA A 174 -20.31 -4.87 5.47
N GLU A 175 -21.53 -4.63 5.96
CA GLU A 175 -22.21 -3.33 5.85
C GLU A 175 -21.85 -2.38 6.99
N GLN A 176 -21.43 -2.92 8.14
CA GLN A 176 -21.16 -2.16 9.35
C GLN A 176 -19.73 -2.41 9.84
N TYR A 177 -19.07 -1.32 10.22
CA TYR A 177 -17.75 -1.37 10.85
C TYR A 177 -17.85 -1.88 12.28
N ARG A 178 -17.40 -3.11 12.52
CA ARG A 178 -17.37 -3.75 13.84
C ARG A 178 -16.04 -4.49 14.02
N PRO A 179 -14.98 -3.82 14.47
CA PRO A 179 -13.70 -4.48 14.72
C PRO A 179 -13.88 -5.65 15.69
N PHE A 180 -13.32 -6.80 15.33
CA PHE A 180 -13.40 -8.05 16.11
C PHE A 180 -14.83 -8.57 16.39
N GLY A 181 -15.83 -8.02 15.73
CA GLY A 181 -17.23 -8.43 15.85
C GLY A 181 -17.92 -8.47 14.48
N GLY A 182 -18.79 -9.48 14.25
CA GLY A 182 -19.52 -9.64 13.00
C GLY A 182 -18.82 -10.55 11.98
N ASN A 183 -19.54 -10.84 10.90
CA ASN A 183 -19.11 -11.74 9.85
C ASN A 183 -18.74 -10.93 8.60
N GLY A 184 -17.51 -10.49 8.50
CA GLY A 184 -17.05 -9.80 7.31
C GLY A 184 -16.17 -8.59 7.61
N LEU A 185 -15.75 -7.92 6.55
CA LEU A 185 -14.85 -6.77 6.60
C LEU A 185 -15.34 -5.68 5.63
N ILE A 186 -14.93 -4.44 5.90
CA ILE A 186 -15.07 -3.32 4.99
C ILE A 186 -13.69 -3.05 4.40
N LEU A 187 -13.61 -3.08 3.07
CA LEU A 187 -12.38 -2.75 2.34
C LEU A 187 -12.10 -1.25 2.42
N GLY A 188 -10.86 -0.88 2.14
CA GLY A 188 -10.45 0.51 2.09
C GLY A 188 -9.20 0.74 1.26
N GLU A 189 -8.95 1.98 0.95
CA GLU A 189 -7.75 2.43 0.28
C GLU A 189 -6.86 3.24 1.22
N GLY A 190 -5.59 3.32 0.89
CA GLY A 190 -4.64 4.08 1.68
C GLY A 190 -3.21 3.90 1.20
N VAL A 191 -2.34 4.70 1.75
CA VAL A 191 -0.91 4.64 1.52
C VAL A 191 -0.16 4.90 2.81
N ALA A 192 0.90 4.13 3.05
CA ALA A 192 1.82 4.33 4.14
C ALA A 192 3.25 4.18 3.66
N ALA A 193 4.11 5.15 3.96
CA ALA A 193 5.53 5.06 3.73
C ALA A 193 6.29 5.10 5.06
N LEU A 194 7.33 4.28 5.17
CA LEU A 194 8.24 4.21 6.31
C LEU A 194 9.66 4.52 5.84
N ALA A 195 10.35 5.38 6.57
CA ALA A 195 11.79 5.58 6.47
C ALA A 195 12.46 4.77 7.58
N LEU A 196 13.32 3.83 7.21
CA LEU A 196 13.96 2.89 8.11
C LEU A 196 15.46 3.10 8.16
N SER A 197 16.09 2.86 9.33
CA SER A 197 17.54 2.89 9.51
C SER A 197 18.05 1.72 10.34
N SER A 198 19.29 1.29 10.07
CA SER A 198 20.04 0.36 10.92
C SER A 198 20.48 1.00 12.24
N ALA A 199 20.62 2.33 12.28
CA ALA A 199 20.96 3.11 13.47
C ALA A 199 19.71 3.68 14.15
N ALA A 200 19.73 3.80 15.48
CA ALA A 200 18.65 4.43 16.23
C ALA A 200 18.54 5.92 15.87
N PRO A 201 17.32 6.48 15.74
CA PRO A 201 17.14 7.90 15.51
C PRO A 201 17.63 8.73 16.72
N GLU A 202 18.18 9.90 16.46
CA GLU A 202 18.67 10.80 17.52
C GLU A 202 17.53 11.38 18.38
N SER A 203 16.34 11.58 17.79
CA SER A 203 15.16 12.07 18.50
C SER A 203 14.59 11.01 19.45
N SER A 204 14.27 11.43 20.67
CA SER A 204 13.73 10.56 21.74
C SER A 204 12.24 10.29 21.65
N SER A 205 11.50 11.03 20.81
CA SER A 205 10.04 10.92 20.74
C SER A 205 9.63 9.78 19.78
N GLY A 206 9.08 8.71 20.34
CA GLY A 206 8.38 7.67 19.57
C GLY A 206 9.29 6.71 18.79
N ARG A 207 10.31 6.15 19.43
CA ARG A 207 11.17 5.13 18.81
C ARG A 207 10.43 3.82 18.61
N LEU A 208 10.14 3.46 17.37
CA LEU A 208 9.66 2.14 17.01
C LEU A 208 10.80 1.29 16.45
N LYS A 209 11.02 0.15 17.09
CA LYS A 209 12.08 -0.79 16.73
C LYS A 209 11.48 -2.07 16.17
N LEU A 210 11.95 -2.51 15.02
CA LEU A 210 11.62 -3.80 14.47
C LEU A 210 12.50 -4.87 15.12
N ILE A 211 11.93 -5.69 16.01
CA ILE A 211 12.69 -6.68 16.80
C ILE A 211 12.75 -8.05 16.15
N GLY A 212 11.78 -8.40 15.32
CA GLY A 212 11.74 -9.66 14.60
C GLY A 212 10.52 -9.78 13.71
N HIS A 213 10.57 -10.75 12.82
CA HIS A 213 9.48 -11.16 11.95
C HIS A 213 9.54 -12.66 11.70
N ALA A 214 8.42 -13.25 11.31
CA ALA A 214 8.33 -14.61 10.81
C ALA A 214 7.32 -14.66 9.66
N ALA A 215 7.57 -15.55 8.72
CA ALA A 215 6.65 -15.83 7.63
C ALA A 215 6.51 -17.35 7.48
N ASN A 216 5.30 -17.81 7.18
CA ASN A 216 5.03 -19.21 6.84
C ASN A 216 4.25 -19.28 5.51
N THR A 217 4.24 -20.43 4.90
CA THR A 217 3.53 -20.69 3.64
C THR A 217 2.10 -21.17 3.85
N GLY A 218 1.64 -21.27 5.07
CA GLY A 218 0.32 -21.81 5.41
C GLY A 218 0.17 -23.32 5.27
N ASN A 219 1.25 -24.05 4.99
CA ASN A 219 1.23 -25.52 4.85
C ASN A 219 1.16 -26.28 6.18
N ASP A 220 1.26 -25.59 7.31
CA ASP A 220 1.31 -26.19 8.64
C ASP A 220 -0.07 -26.26 9.33
N LEU A 221 -1.14 -26.05 8.57
CA LEU A 221 -2.54 -26.12 9.05
C LEU A 221 -3.25 -27.40 8.60
N ILE A 222 -2.55 -28.52 8.54
CA ILE A 222 -3.17 -29.85 8.36
C ILE A 222 -2.95 -30.67 9.63
#